data_730839e8ad11eb9c2f2e38dcb4618ad7
#
_entry.id   730839e8ad11eb9c2f2e38dcb4618ad7
#
_cell.length_a   1.000
_cell.length_b   1.000
_cell.length_c   1.000
_cell.angle_alpha   90.00
_cell.angle_beta   90.00
_cell.angle_gamma   90.00
#
_symmetry.space_group_name_H-M   'P 1'
#
loop_
_entity.id
_entity.type
_entity.pdbx_description
1 polymer ?
#
loop_
_entity_poly.entity_id
_entity_poly.type
_entity_poly.pdbx_seq_one_letter_code
_entity_poly.pdbx_strand_id
1 'polypeptide(L)'
;DNGLGSYDLIYGGDSDSWKKFAASLALKLAIRAADVNPSAQSVASAAVAAGVFTSSSDNAMLSYTSSPPNTNPLWDDLVQSGRADFCAANTFADVLNGLNDPRRGSYFRNLDSAGGVIGAAYGLASSYANHSQPGDALEDATRAAALMDFTEVEFLLADAAARGWSVGGTAADHYAAAVT
;
A
#
# COMPACT_ATOMS: atom_id res chain seq x y z
N ASP A 1 26.10 9.18 14.49
CA ASP A 1 25.33 10.42 14.53
C ASP A 1 23.96 10.14 13.89
N ASN A 2 22.89 10.28 14.66
CA ASN A 2 21.57 9.77 14.29
C ASN A 2 20.79 10.65 13.30
N GLY A 3 21.46 11.34 12.41
CA GLY A 3 20.80 12.11 11.35
C GLY A 3 19.78 13.10 11.88
N LEU A 4 18.53 13.01 11.39
CA LEU A 4 17.45 13.95 11.72
C LEU A 4 16.83 13.73 13.11
N GLY A 5 17.12 12.63 13.81
CA GLY A 5 16.54 12.32 15.12
C GLY A 5 15.01 12.42 15.12
N SER A 6 14.44 13.14 16.07
CA SER A 6 12.98 13.32 16.20
C SER A 6 12.31 14.10 15.06
N TYR A 7 13.07 14.70 14.16
CA TYR A 7 12.53 15.32 12.92
C TYR A 7 12.25 14.31 11.82
N ASP A 8 12.76 13.08 11.96
CA ASP A 8 12.40 11.97 11.08
C ASP A 8 11.08 11.35 11.55
N LEU A 9 10.02 11.64 10.83
CA LEU A 9 8.66 11.20 11.14
C LEU A 9 8.39 9.73 10.77
N ILE A 10 9.34 9.06 10.10
CA ILE A 10 9.17 7.68 9.63
C ILE A 10 9.86 6.70 10.59
N TYR A 11 11.14 6.88 10.86
CA TYR A 11 11.95 5.95 11.65
C TYR A 11 12.64 6.61 12.87
N GLY A 12 12.29 7.86 13.20
CA GLY A 12 12.86 8.55 14.36
C GLY A 12 14.37 8.76 14.30
N GLY A 13 14.95 8.77 13.10
CA GLY A 13 16.38 8.93 12.85
C GLY A 13 17.17 7.62 12.83
N ASP A 14 16.52 6.46 12.85
CA ASP A 14 17.19 5.17 12.74
C ASP A 14 17.73 4.93 11.33
N SER A 15 19.07 5.02 11.21
CA SER A 15 19.75 4.87 9.93
C SER A 15 19.72 3.45 9.36
N ASP A 16 19.55 2.42 10.19
CA ASP A 16 19.51 1.05 9.72
C ASP A 16 18.15 0.72 9.10
N SER A 17 17.06 1.25 9.64
CA SER A 17 15.74 1.21 8.99
C SER A 17 15.73 1.96 7.65
N TRP A 18 16.41 3.12 7.57
CA TRP A 18 16.55 3.84 6.30
C TRP A 18 17.37 3.08 5.26
N LYS A 19 18.39 2.32 5.67
CA LYS A 19 19.14 1.44 4.75
C LYS A 19 18.26 0.33 4.20
N LYS A 20 17.45 -0.31 5.04
CA LYS A 20 16.49 -1.33 4.60
C LYS A 20 15.44 -0.75 3.64
N PHE A 21 14.91 0.45 3.95
CA PHE A 21 14.01 1.15 3.05
C PHE A 21 14.65 1.42 1.69
N ALA A 22 15.89 1.96 1.68
CA ALA A 22 16.60 2.24 0.43
C ALA A 22 16.87 0.98 -0.39
N ALA A 23 17.25 -0.13 0.26
CA ALA A 23 17.42 -1.42 -0.40
C ALA A 23 16.10 -1.95 -0.97
N SER A 24 15.01 -1.88 -0.21
CA SER A 24 13.68 -2.29 -0.67
C SER A 24 13.20 -1.45 -1.85
N LEU A 25 13.45 -0.14 -1.82
CA LEU A 25 13.15 0.76 -2.93
C LEU A 25 14.00 0.43 -4.17
N ALA A 26 15.28 0.10 -4.00
CA ALA A 26 16.13 -0.33 -5.11
C ALA A 26 15.61 -1.63 -5.75
N LEU A 27 15.15 -2.61 -4.95
CA LEU A 27 14.49 -3.80 -5.45
C LEU A 27 13.22 -3.45 -6.24
N LYS A 28 12.35 -2.59 -5.72
CA LYS A 28 11.14 -2.12 -6.40
C LYS A 28 11.45 -1.49 -7.75
N LEU A 29 12.44 -0.61 -7.81
CA LEU A 29 12.86 0.03 -9.05
C LEU A 29 13.46 -0.98 -10.05
N ALA A 30 14.24 -1.96 -9.57
CA ALA A 30 14.77 -3.03 -10.42
C ALA A 30 13.63 -3.85 -11.06
N ILE A 31 12.63 -4.28 -10.29
CA ILE A 31 11.48 -5.02 -10.81
C ILE A 31 10.69 -4.17 -11.82
N ARG A 32 10.45 -2.89 -11.54
CA ARG A 32 9.76 -1.99 -12.47
C ARG A 32 10.51 -1.81 -13.80
N ALA A 33 11.82 -1.91 -13.78
CA ALA A 33 12.66 -1.77 -14.97
C ALA A 33 13.07 -3.12 -15.60
N ALA A 34 12.55 -4.25 -15.10
CA ALA A 34 13.02 -5.60 -15.42
C ALA A 34 13.05 -5.90 -16.94
N ASP A 35 12.04 -5.43 -17.66
CA ASP A 35 11.88 -5.77 -19.09
C ASP A 35 12.65 -4.82 -20.04
N VAL A 36 13.20 -3.71 -19.50
CA VAL A 36 13.88 -2.68 -20.32
C VAL A 36 15.31 -2.36 -19.86
N ASN A 37 15.71 -2.80 -18.66
CA ASN A 37 17.04 -2.56 -18.12
C ASN A 37 17.80 -3.89 -17.93
N PRO A 38 18.85 -4.18 -18.72
CA PRO A 38 19.61 -5.42 -18.59
C PRO A 38 20.35 -5.57 -17.24
N SER A 39 20.52 -4.47 -16.50
CA SER A 39 21.15 -4.50 -15.17
C SER A 39 20.15 -4.72 -14.03
N ALA A 40 18.85 -4.83 -14.31
CA ALA A 40 17.81 -4.92 -13.28
C ALA A 40 18.04 -6.10 -12.31
N GLN A 41 18.38 -7.27 -12.82
CA GLN A 41 18.69 -8.44 -11.98
C GLN A 41 19.87 -8.19 -11.03
N SER A 42 20.95 -7.58 -11.51
CA SER A 42 22.11 -7.30 -10.65
C SER A 42 21.80 -6.26 -9.57
N VAL A 43 20.96 -5.27 -9.88
CA VAL A 43 20.47 -4.28 -8.91
C VAL A 43 19.61 -4.95 -7.87
N ALA A 44 18.66 -5.82 -8.26
CA ALA A 44 17.81 -6.57 -7.33
C ALA A 44 18.64 -7.45 -6.38
N SER A 45 19.60 -8.21 -6.91
CA SER A 45 20.47 -9.06 -6.10
C SER A 45 21.34 -8.25 -5.12
N ALA A 46 21.85 -7.09 -5.54
CA ALA A 46 22.59 -6.19 -4.67
C ALA A 46 21.69 -5.58 -3.57
N ALA A 47 20.46 -5.23 -3.89
CA ALA A 47 19.45 -4.73 -2.95
C ALA A 47 19.15 -5.77 -1.86
N VAL A 48 18.90 -7.01 -2.25
CA VAL A 48 18.65 -8.11 -1.29
C VAL A 48 19.89 -8.36 -0.40
N ALA A 49 21.09 -8.35 -0.98
CA ALA A 49 22.33 -8.50 -0.22
C ALA A 49 22.57 -7.34 0.78
N ALA A 50 22.08 -6.13 0.45
CA ALA A 50 22.15 -4.97 1.36
C ALA A 50 21.13 -5.04 2.51
N GLY A 51 20.11 -5.86 2.39
CA GLY A 51 19.07 -6.09 3.40
C GLY A 51 17.79 -5.28 3.11
N VAL A 52 16.82 -5.93 2.45
CA VAL A 52 15.46 -5.42 2.26
C VAL A 52 14.61 -5.62 3.52
N PHE A 53 13.37 -5.15 3.54
CA PHE A 53 12.42 -5.42 4.63
C PHE A 53 12.27 -6.93 4.86
N THR A 54 12.22 -7.31 6.12
CA THR A 54 12.11 -8.72 6.56
C THR A 54 10.91 -8.98 7.46
N SER A 55 10.20 -7.94 7.87
CA SER A 55 8.99 -8.03 8.69
C SER A 55 8.19 -6.73 8.65
N SER A 56 6.95 -6.76 9.14
CA SER A 56 6.09 -5.57 9.26
C SER A 56 6.68 -4.48 10.15
N SER A 57 7.64 -4.80 11.04
CA SER A 57 8.33 -3.79 11.85
C SER A 57 9.26 -2.89 11.03
N ASP A 58 9.61 -3.29 9.81
CA ASP A 58 10.43 -2.50 8.88
C ASP A 58 9.59 -1.49 8.06
N ASN A 59 8.25 -1.57 8.13
CA ASN A 59 7.35 -0.73 7.35
C ASN A 59 7.65 0.75 7.49
N ALA A 60 7.71 1.46 6.36
CA ALA A 60 7.87 2.91 6.31
C ALA A 60 6.51 3.59 6.46
N MET A 61 6.16 3.99 7.66
CA MET A 61 4.85 4.53 8.00
C MET A 61 4.96 6.00 8.40
N LEU A 62 4.21 6.88 7.73
CA LEU A 62 4.04 8.27 8.15
C LEU A 62 2.81 8.36 9.07
N SER A 63 3.05 8.72 10.32
CA SER A 63 1.99 8.93 11.32
C SER A 63 1.37 10.32 11.21
N TYR A 64 0.07 10.41 11.45
CA TYR A 64 -0.69 11.65 11.48
C TYR A 64 -1.23 11.95 12.88
N THR A 65 -1.67 13.19 13.10
CA THR A 65 -2.27 13.64 14.36
C THR A 65 -3.80 13.60 14.27
N SER A 66 -4.45 13.60 15.43
CA SER A 66 -5.92 13.61 15.52
C SER A 66 -6.56 14.98 15.22
N SER A 67 -5.75 16.01 15.03
CA SER A 67 -6.21 17.40 14.79
C SER A 67 -5.34 18.09 13.74
N PRO A 68 -5.93 18.96 12.91
CA PRO A 68 -5.17 19.78 11.95
C PRO A 68 -4.01 20.55 12.61
N PRO A 69 -2.93 20.85 11.85
CA PRO A 69 -2.85 20.72 10.39
C PRO A 69 -2.29 19.39 9.87
N ASN A 70 -1.93 18.44 10.73
CA ASN A 70 -1.20 17.24 10.34
C ASN A 70 -2.08 15.98 10.42
N THR A 71 -3.30 16.05 9.95
CA THR A 71 -4.25 14.94 9.81
C THR A 71 -4.03 14.16 8.52
N ASN A 72 -4.57 12.95 8.46
CA ASN A 72 -4.52 12.15 7.23
C ASN A 72 -5.29 12.88 6.10
N PRO A 73 -4.70 13.06 4.90
CA PRO A 73 -5.35 13.76 3.80
C PRO A 73 -6.67 13.16 3.33
N LEU A 74 -6.87 11.84 3.48
CA LEU A 74 -8.16 11.22 3.19
C LEU A 74 -9.24 11.69 4.19
N TRP A 75 -8.89 11.81 5.45
CA TRP A 75 -9.81 12.36 6.45
C TRP A 75 -10.15 13.82 6.16
N ASP A 76 -9.18 14.63 5.73
CA ASP A 76 -9.42 16.02 5.34
C ASP A 76 -10.46 16.10 4.21
N ASP A 77 -10.32 15.24 3.19
CA ASP A 77 -11.22 15.20 2.05
C ASP A 77 -12.58 14.54 2.37
N LEU A 78 -12.60 13.45 3.12
CA LEU A 78 -13.82 12.66 3.35
C LEU A 78 -14.65 13.18 4.51
N VAL A 79 -14.03 13.82 5.50
CA VAL A 79 -14.70 14.23 6.76
C VAL A 79 -14.64 15.74 6.95
N GLN A 80 -13.43 16.33 7.03
CA GLN A 80 -13.26 17.74 7.40
C GLN A 80 -13.86 18.68 6.35
N SER A 81 -13.70 18.38 5.06
CA SER A 81 -14.23 19.21 3.98
C SER A 81 -15.75 19.14 3.85
N GLY A 82 -16.40 18.13 4.44
CA GLY A 82 -17.83 17.88 4.30
C GLY A 82 -18.25 17.45 2.88
N ARG A 83 -17.32 17.04 2.03
CA ARG A 83 -17.61 16.60 0.65
C ARG A 83 -18.41 15.30 0.64
N ALA A 84 -19.29 15.17 -0.34
CA ALA A 84 -20.12 13.99 -0.58
C ALA A 84 -20.04 13.60 -2.06
N ASP A 85 -18.80 13.33 -2.54
CA ASP A 85 -18.53 13.10 -3.97
C ASP A 85 -17.55 11.93 -4.24
N PHE A 86 -17.04 11.25 -3.19
CA PHE A 86 -16.23 10.05 -3.37
C PHE A 86 -17.09 8.79 -3.26
N CYS A 87 -17.10 7.97 -4.29
CA CYS A 87 -17.76 6.66 -4.29
C CYS A 87 -16.90 5.59 -4.95
N ALA A 88 -17.24 4.32 -4.69
CA ALA A 88 -16.56 3.19 -5.29
C ALA A 88 -16.64 3.26 -6.82
N ALA A 89 -15.52 3.03 -7.52
CA ALA A 89 -15.54 2.85 -8.96
C ALA A 89 -16.01 1.42 -9.31
N ASN A 90 -16.84 1.29 -10.35
CA ASN A 90 -17.36 -0.01 -10.79
C ASN A 90 -16.25 -1.00 -11.14
N THR A 91 -15.14 -0.55 -11.73
CA THR A 91 -13.99 -1.39 -12.08
C THR A 91 -13.39 -2.11 -10.89
N PHE A 92 -13.38 -1.49 -9.70
CA PHE A 92 -12.92 -2.13 -8.48
C PHE A 92 -14.06 -2.92 -7.79
N ALA A 93 -15.26 -2.35 -7.75
CA ALA A 93 -16.43 -2.99 -7.18
C ALA A 93 -16.72 -4.34 -7.84
N ASP A 94 -16.66 -4.41 -9.17
CA ASP A 94 -16.93 -5.63 -9.94
C ASP A 94 -15.95 -6.76 -9.61
N VAL A 95 -14.65 -6.43 -9.41
CA VAL A 95 -13.63 -7.41 -8.98
C VAL A 95 -13.95 -7.95 -7.58
N LEU A 96 -14.23 -7.07 -6.62
CA LEU A 96 -14.55 -7.48 -5.25
C LEU A 96 -15.83 -8.30 -5.18
N ASN A 97 -16.84 -7.93 -5.94
CA ASN A 97 -18.10 -8.65 -6.01
C ASN A 97 -17.94 -10.01 -6.70
N GLY A 98 -17.23 -10.05 -7.82
CA GLY A 98 -16.97 -11.28 -8.56
C GLY A 98 -16.18 -12.32 -7.77
N LEU A 99 -15.26 -11.88 -6.91
CA LEU A 99 -14.48 -12.73 -6.00
C LEU A 99 -15.21 -13.03 -4.68
N ASN A 100 -16.38 -12.44 -4.45
CA ASN A 100 -17.05 -12.46 -3.15
C ASN A 100 -16.11 -12.08 -1.99
N ASP A 101 -15.27 -11.03 -2.20
CA ASP A 101 -14.21 -10.64 -1.31
C ASP A 101 -14.78 -10.27 0.08
N PRO A 102 -14.33 -10.90 1.17
CA PRO A 102 -14.85 -10.62 2.52
C PRO A 102 -14.50 -9.21 3.03
N ARG A 103 -13.54 -8.51 2.41
CA ARG A 103 -13.09 -7.17 2.80
C ARG A 103 -14.01 -6.05 2.32
N ARG A 104 -15.04 -6.37 1.51
CA ARG A 104 -15.97 -5.36 0.95
C ARG A 104 -16.50 -4.41 2.01
N GLY A 105 -16.99 -4.94 3.13
CA GLY A 105 -17.53 -4.13 4.24
C GLY A 105 -16.48 -3.34 5.03
N SER A 106 -15.20 -3.69 4.92
CA SER A 106 -14.10 -2.90 5.51
C SER A 106 -13.65 -1.76 4.59
N TYR A 107 -13.77 -1.94 3.27
CA TYR A 107 -13.37 -0.93 2.30
C TYR A 107 -14.47 0.08 2.01
N PHE A 108 -15.73 -0.37 2.06
CA PHE A 108 -16.88 0.44 1.65
C PHE A 108 -18.05 0.30 2.62
N ARG A 109 -18.80 1.37 2.77
CA ARG A 109 -20.12 1.40 3.40
C ARG A 109 -21.20 1.56 2.33
N ASN A 110 -22.47 1.52 2.72
CA ASN A 110 -23.63 1.59 1.83
C ASN A 110 -23.57 0.49 0.74
N LEU A 111 -23.43 -0.77 1.20
CA LEU A 111 -23.48 -1.94 0.35
C LEU A 111 -24.93 -2.26 -0.04
N ASP A 112 -25.12 -3.05 -1.10
CA ASP A 112 -26.43 -3.57 -1.46
C ASP A 112 -26.95 -4.59 -0.43
N SER A 113 -28.19 -5.04 -0.61
CA SER A 113 -28.84 -6.00 0.32
C SER A 113 -28.16 -7.38 0.37
N ALA A 114 -27.31 -7.71 -0.59
CA ALA A 114 -26.52 -8.93 -0.64
C ALA A 114 -25.09 -8.73 -0.14
N GLY A 115 -24.74 -7.54 0.32
CA GLY A 115 -23.38 -7.15 0.77
C GLY A 115 -22.43 -6.86 -0.40
N GLY A 116 -22.95 -6.60 -1.58
CA GLY A 116 -22.19 -6.20 -2.76
C GLY A 116 -21.86 -4.70 -2.75
N VAL A 117 -20.71 -4.34 -3.34
CA VAL A 117 -20.30 -2.95 -3.54
C VAL A 117 -21.07 -2.37 -4.73
N ILE A 118 -21.72 -1.23 -4.54
CA ILE A 118 -22.45 -0.50 -5.60
C ILE A 118 -21.47 0.48 -6.24
N GLY A 119 -20.85 0.06 -7.34
CA GLY A 119 -19.84 0.86 -8.04
C GLY A 119 -20.45 1.90 -8.99
N ALA A 120 -19.86 3.09 -9.02
CA ALA A 120 -20.18 4.14 -9.99
C ALA A 120 -19.37 3.93 -11.28
N ALA A 121 -20.00 4.23 -12.42
CA ALA A 121 -19.32 4.15 -13.71
C ALA A 121 -18.21 5.19 -13.82
N TYR A 122 -17.03 4.75 -14.23
CA TYR A 122 -15.87 5.62 -14.37
C TYR A 122 -16.09 6.68 -15.45
N GLY A 123 -15.75 7.94 -15.15
CA GLY A 123 -15.87 9.07 -16.09
C GLY A 123 -17.29 9.59 -16.34
N LEU A 124 -18.29 9.09 -15.62
CA LEU A 124 -19.66 9.56 -15.70
C LEU A 124 -20.11 10.27 -14.42
N ALA A 125 -21.06 11.19 -14.54
CA ALA A 125 -21.70 11.78 -13.38
C ALA A 125 -22.46 10.70 -12.60
N SER A 126 -22.22 10.61 -11.30
CA SER A 126 -22.79 9.59 -10.44
C SER A 126 -23.35 10.21 -9.16
N SER A 127 -24.46 9.63 -8.66
CA SER A 127 -25.05 10.06 -7.40
C SER A 127 -24.31 9.43 -6.22
N TYR A 128 -23.74 10.24 -5.34
CA TYR A 128 -23.08 9.78 -4.11
C TYR A 128 -23.98 8.88 -3.25
N ALA A 129 -25.26 9.29 -3.08
CA ALA A 129 -26.21 8.56 -2.23
C ALA A 129 -26.59 7.18 -2.76
N ASN A 130 -26.42 6.93 -4.07
CA ASN A 130 -26.83 5.68 -4.71
C ASN A 130 -25.67 4.69 -4.90
N HIS A 131 -24.47 5.04 -4.48
CA HIS A 131 -23.27 4.21 -4.63
C HIS A 131 -22.59 3.96 -3.29
N SER A 132 -21.77 2.93 -3.23
CA SER A 132 -20.97 2.63 -2.05
C SER A 132 -19.91 3.72 -1.84
N GLN A 133 -19.75 4.12 -0.59
CA GLN A 133 -18.86 5.19 -0.14
C GLN A 133 -17.63 4.58 0.54
N PRO A 134 -16.54 5.35 0.71
CA PRO A 134 -15.39 4.90 1.49
C PRO A 134 -15.80 4.40 2.88
N GLY A 135 -15.17 3.33 3.35
CA GLY A 135 -15.42 2.75 4.66
C GLY A 135 -14.81 3.58 5.78
N ASP A 136 -15.32 3.41 7.00
CA ASP A 136 -14.94 4.20 8.18
C ASP A 136 -13.43 4.18 8.49
N ALA A 137 -12.74 3.09 8.13
CA ALA A 137 -11.29 2.99 8.30
C ALA A 137 -10.49 4.02 7.46
N LEU A 138 -11.09 4.59 6.40
CA LEU A 138 -10.48 5.65 5.59
C LEU A 138 -10.80 7.05 6.13
N GLU A 139 -11.72 7.15 7.09
CA GLU A 139 -12.15 8.37 7.73
C GLU A 139 -11.48 8.60 9.11
N ASP A 140 -10.37 7.92 9.38
CA ASP A 140 -9.56 8.12 10.59
C ASP A 140 -8.47 9.16 10.34
N ALA A 141 -8.54 10.29 11.08
CA ALA A 141 -7.56 11.38 11.00
C ALA A 141 -6.14 10.91 11.31
N THR A 142 -5.98 9.89 12.15
CA THR A 142 -4.68 9.37 12.60
C THR A 142 -4.16 8.21 11.76
N ARG A 143 -4.93 7.75 10.75
CA ARG A 143 -4.54 6.63 9.92
C ARG A 143 -3.19 6.87 9.27
N ALA A 144 -2.19 6.09 9.64
CA ALA A 144 -0.84 6.20 9.08
C ALA A 144 -0.83 5.88 7.57
N ALA A 145 -0.02 6.62 6.81
CA ALA A 145 0.22 6.33 5.40
C ALA A 145 1.46 5.44 5.24
N ALA A 146 1.30 4.31 4.57
CA ALA A 146 2.42 3.45 4.20
C ALA A 146 3.12 4.01 2.96
N LEU A 147 4.41 4.33 3.09
CA LEU A 147 5.26 4.67 1.94
C LEU A 147 5.75 3.40 1.25
N MET A 148 6.03 2.37 2.02
CA MET A 148 6.38 1.02 1.60
C MET A 148 6.15 0.07 2.77
N ASP A 149 5.67 -1.13 2.51
CA ASP A 149 5.44 -2.15 3.52
C ASP A 149 6.11 -3.49 3.18
N PHE A 150 6.20 -4.36 4.17
CA PHE A 150 6.78 -5.70 4.05
C PHE A 150 6.03 -6.55 3.02
N THR A 151 4.71 -6.45 2.99
CA THR A 151 3.86 -7.18 2.03
C THR A 151 4.23 -6.84 0.59
N GLU A 152 4.42 -5.55 0.28
CA GLU A 152 4.87 -5.12 -1.05
C GLU A 152 6.24 -5.72 -1.38
N VAL A 153 7.19 -5.68 -0.43
CA VAL A 153 8.54 -6.20 -0.65
C VAL A 153 8.53 -7.71 -0.90
N GLU A 154 7.74 -8.47 -0.17
CA GLU A 154 7.60 -9.91 -0.40
C GLU A 154 6.98 -10.23 -1.78
N PHE A 155 5.99 -9.47 -2.25
CA PHE A 155 5.49 -9.63 -3.62
C PHE A 155 6.56 -9.28 -4.67
N LEU A 156 7.41 -8.28 -4.43
CA LEU A 156 8.53 -7.96 -5.33
C LEU A 156 9.58 -9.07 -5.36
N LEU A 157 9.87 -9.69 -4.22
CA LEU A 157 10.75 -10.86 -4.14
C LEU A 157 10.15 -12.08 -4.85
N ALA A 158 8.84 -12.30 -4.72
CA ALA A 158 8.13 -13.35 -5.44
C ALA A 158 8.23 -13.16 -6.97
N ASP A 159 8.04 -11.94 -7.48
CA ASP A 159 8.21 -11.62 -8.90
C ASP A 159 9.66 -11.82 -9.35
N ALA A 160 10.64 -11.34 -8.58
CA ALA A 160 12.07 -11.55 -8.87
C ALA A 160 12.42 -13.05 -8.95
N ALA A 161 11.97 -13.86 -7.98
CA ALA A 161 12.18 -15.30 -7.97
C ALA A 161 11.49 -16.00 -9.15
N ALA A 162 10.27 -15.59 -9.52
CA ALA A 162 9.55 -16.10 -10.69
C ALA A 162 10.27 -15.78 -12.01
N ARG A 163 11.00 -14.67 -12.08
CA ARG A 163 11.89 -14.31 -13.21
C ARG A 163 13.19 -15.11 -13.22
N GLY A 164 13.44 -15.97 -12.23
CA GLY A 164 14.68 -16.75 -12.09
C GLY A 164 15.85 -15.95 -11.47
N TRP A 165 15.57 -14.82 -10.81
CA TRP A 165 16.60 -14.03 -10.16
C TRP A 165 16.95 -14.62 -8.77
N SER A 166 18.23 -14.54 -8.40
CA SER A 166 18.69 -15.02 -7.09
C SER A 166 18.42 -13.96 -6.02
N VAL A 167 17.29 -14.07 -5.35
CA VAL A 167 16.84 -13.12 -4.31
C VAL A 167 16.56 -13.80 -2.95
N GLY A 168 16.92 -15.07 -2.81
CA GLY A 168 16.59 -15.91 -1.65
C GLY A 168 15.16 -16.47 -1.75
N GLY A 169 14.90 -17.65 -1.21
CA GLY A 169 13.59 -18.27 -1.25
C GLY A 169 13.07 -18.63 -2.64
N THR A 170 11.84 -19.16 -2.68
CA THR A 170 11.11 -19.41 -3.93
C THR A 170 10.00 -18.38 -4.13
N ALA A 171 9.49 -18.25 -5.34
CA ALA A 171 8.33 -17.38 -5.61
C ALA A 171 7.12 -17.75 -4.73
N ALA A 172 6.91 -19.04 -4.48
CA ALA A 172 5.84 -19.53 -3.63
C ALA A 172 6.03 -19.18 -2.15
N ASP A 173 7.26 -19.25 -1.62
CA ASP A 173 7.57 -18.89 -0.24
C ASP A 173 7.33 -17.39 -0.01
N HIS A 174 7.84 -16.54 -0.88
CA HIS A 174 7.64 -15.10 -0.81
C HIS A 174 6.16 -14.71 -0.96
N TYR A 175 5.45 -15.35 -1.91
CA TYR A 175 4.01 -15.11 -2.05
C TYR A 175 3.25 -15.50 -0.77
N ALA A 176 3.57 -16.65 -0.17
CA ALA A 176 2.95 -17.07 1.07
C ALA A 176 3.24 -16.09 2.22
N ALA A 177 4.47 -15.59 2.34
CA ALA A 177 4.83 -14.58 3.33
C ALA A 177 4.07 -13.25 3.13
N ALA A 178 3.83 -12.87 1.88
CA ALA A 178 3.10 -11.63 1.56
C ALA A 178 1.61 -11.67 1.93
N VAL A 179 0.97 -12.86 1.92
CA VAL A 179 -0.48 -13.01 2.17
C VAL A 179 -0.83 -13.50 3.57
N THR A 180 0.18 -13.77 4.43
CA THR A 180 0.01 -14.21 5.81
C THR A 180 0.04 -13.04 6.78
#